data_2df6ebb9192369506c43b063cf365d15
#
_entry.id   2df6ebb9192369506c43b063cf365d15
#
_cell.length_a   1.000
_cell.length_b   1.000
_cell.length_c   1.000
_cell.angle_alpha   90.00
_cell.angle_beta   90.00
_cell.angle_gamma   90.00
#
_symmetry.space_group_name_H-M   'P 1'
#
loop_
_entity.id
_entity.type
_entity.pdbx_description
1 polymer ?
#
loop_
_entity_poly.entity_id
_entity_poly.type
_entity_poly.pdbx_seq_one_letter_code
_entity_poly.pdbx_strand_id
1 'polypeptide(L)'
;MLERRLGLAQATAINMIDMVGIGPFITLPMVIGMMNGPYFLYAWLAGALLSFVDAMVWSELGAAFPKAGGSYNFLKEAYGDKGAGKMMSFLFVWQTMIQAPLVIASAAIGFAQYLSYLLPLTTFTSKAVSGGVVVLIVILLYRRIEAIGKISVFLWGGVIFTMLWIIGGGIAHGNFLEPVKHINDDLTVNYAFVAAIGFAGVKSVYSYLGYYNVCHLGGEIKDPVKNIPRSMFLSIAGISVLYLAMNVSITSVIPWHEAKDSQFVISVFMQRLAGDTAAAIATCLILWVAFASVFSATLGYSRIPYAAATDGAFFKVFAKLHPTRQFPHISLLFLGGVAFVFSLLFRLSDVISAILAMRILIQFIGQAIGLLLLRKARGKNAFPYKMPLFPLPVYLAIILWVGILISTGLKMVLTGLVVIAAGLIVYFIKAKRNNEWPFIKAGS
;
A
#
# COMPACT_ATOMS: atom_id res chain seq x y z
N MET A 1 -14.70 11.89 19.23
CA MET A 1 -14.54 11.84 17.76
C MET A 1 -13.08 12.12 17.43
N LEU A 2 -12.57 11.61 16.29
CA LEU A 2 -11.23 11.94 15.83
C LEU A 2 -11.14 13.42 15.44
N GLU A 3 -10.00 14.07 15.69
CA GLU A 3 -9.79 15.49 15.41
C GLU A 3 -9.17 15.70 14.01
N ARG A 4 -9.71 16.64 13.23
CA ARG A 4 -9.18 16.99 11.88
C ARG A 4 -7.99 17.93 12.01
N ARG A 5 -6.77 17.37 12.01
CA ARG A 5 -5.53 18.13 12.23
C ARG A 5 -4.51 18.01 11.09
N LEU A 6 -4.66 17.02 10.20
CA LEU A 6 -3.72 16.77 9.10
C LEU A 6 -4.08 17.63 7.87
N GLY A 7 -3.17 18.51 7.46
CA GLY A 7 -3.30 19.30 6.22
C GLY A 7 -2.79 18.54 4.99
N LEU A 8 -2.77 19.23 3.82
CA LEU A 8 -2.34 18.64 2.54
C LEU A 8 -0.92 18.08 2.60
N ALA A 9 0.03 18.82 3.18
CA ALA A 9 1.44 18.38 3.25
C ALA A 9 1.59 17.08 4.06
N GLN A 10 0.94 17.00 5.24
CA GLN A 10 0.98 15.79 6.07
C GLN A 10 0.28 14.62 5.39
N ALA A 11 -0.86 14.86 4.73
CA ALA A 11 -1.59 13.83 3.98
C ALA A 11 -0.76 13.28 2.81
N THR A 12 -0.10 14.17 2.04
CA THR A 12 0.81 13.78 0.95
C THR A 12 2.02 13.02 1.50
N ALA A 13 2.65 13.51 2.57
CA ALA A 13 3.78 12.84 3.21
C ALA A 13 3.41 11.43 3.68
N ILE A 14 2.26 11.25 4.34
CA ILE A 14 1.78 9.94 4.81
C ILE A 14 1.58 8.98 3.64
N ASN A 15 0.97 9.42 2.54
CA ASN A 15 0.82 8.59 1.35
C ASN A 15 2.18 8.23 0.74
N MET A 16 3.06 9.21 0.53
CA MET A 16 4.36 8.98 -0.12
C MET A 16 5.26 8.05 0.70
N ILE A 17 5.31 8.18 2.04
CA ILE A 17 6.11 7.26 2.88
C ILE A 17 5.49 5.85 2.96
N ASP A 18 4.18 5.71 2.74
CA ASP A 18 3.55 4.39 2.65
C ASP A 18 3.88 3.73 1.30
N MET A 19 3.90 4.51 0.22
CA MET A 19 4.31 4.03 -1.12
C MET A 19 5.80 3.70 -1.18
N VAL A 20 6.68 4.60 -0.71
CA VAL A 20 8.14 4.41 -0.74
C VAL A 20 8.57 3.66 0.51
N GLY A 21 8.25 2.37 0.55
CA GLY A 21 8.80 1.46 1.55
C GLY A 21 10.04 0.76 1.06
N ILE A 22 10.33 -0.38 1.67
CA ILE A 22 11.38 -1.29 1.20
C ILE A 22 11.05 -1.89 -0.18
N GLY A 23 9.75 -1.85 -0.55
CA GLY A 23 9.19 -2.44 -1.76
C GLY A 23 10.03 -2.19 -3.01
N PRO A 24 10.16 -0.93 -3.49
CA PRO A 24 10.81 -0.62 -4.76
C PRO A 24 12.27 -1.09 -4.83
N PHE A 25 12.99 -1.10 -3.71
CA PHE A 25 14.39 -1.52 -3.66
C PHE A 25 14.58 -3.04 -3.77
N ILE A 26 13.61 -3.82 -3.30
CA ILE A 26 13.59 -5.28 -3.41
C ILE A 26 12.94 -5.73 -4.71
N THR A 27 11.88 -5.03 -5.14
CA THR A 27 11.13 -5.43 -6.32
C THR A 27 11.81 -5.04 -7.64
N LEU A 28 12.72 -4.06 -7.66
CA LEU A 28 13.43 -3.67 -8.88
C LEU A 28 14.18 -4.86 -9.52
N PRO A 29 15.06 -5.60 -8.81
CA PRO A 29 15.70 -6.78 -9.38
C PRO A 29 14.69 -7.83 -9.87
N MET A 30 13.60 -8.04 -9.10
CA MET A 30 12.55 -9.00 -9.46
C MET A 30 11.82 -8.58 -10.75
N VAL A 31 11.49 -7.29 -10.91
CA VAL A 31 10.86 -6.75 -12.12
C VAL A 31 11.77 -6.90 -13.32
N ILE A 32 13.06 -6.56 -13.17
CA ILE A 32 14.05 -6.74 -14.23
C ILE A 32 14.16 -8.22 -14.64
N GLY A 33 14.24 -9.13 -13.66
CA GLY A 33 14.34 -10.58 -13.91
C GLY A 33 13.11 -11.15 -14.60
N MET A 34 11.90 -10.69 -14.25
CA MET A 34 10.63 -11.12 -14.87
C MET A 34 10.48 -10.59 -16.30
N MET A 35 10.87 -9.35 -16.55
CA MET A 35 10.85 -8.75 -17.88
C MET A 35 12.00 -9.27 -18.76
N ASN A 36 13.13 -9.61 -18.13
CA ASN A 36 14.34 -10.16 -18.75
C ASN A 36 14.83 -9.33 -19.96
N GLY A 37 14.84 -8.02 -19.83
CA GLY A 37 15.25 -7.10 -20.89
C GLY A 37 15.30 -5.63 -20.45
N PRO A 38 15.86 -4.74 -21.29
CA PRO A 38 15.98 -3.32 -20.99
C PRO A 38 14.62 -2.61 -20.88
N TYR A 39 13.57 -3.22 -21.41
CA TYR A 39 12.19 -2.73 -21.41
C TYR A 39 11.44 -2.95 -20.07
N PHE A 40 12.13 -3.33 -18.99
CA PHE A 40 11.53 -3.53 -17.66
C PHE A 40 10.81 -2.27 -17.10
N LEU A 41 11.18 -1.07 -17.57
CA LEU A 41 10.51 0.18 -17.20
C LEU A 41 9.02 0.22 -17.57
N TYR A 42 8.60 -0.53 -18.60
CA TYR A 42 7.17 -0.63 -18.94
C TYR A 42 6.33 -1.25 -17.85
N ALA A 43 6.87 -2.16 -17.04
CA ALA A 43 6.16 -2.69 -15.87
C ALA A 43 5.95 -1.62 -14.79
N TRP A 44 6.90 -0.68 -14.62
CA TRP A 44 6.75 0.45 -13.70
C TRP A 44 5.74 1.49 -14.21
N LEU A 45 5.73 1.75 -15.51
CA LEU A 45 4.72 2.61 -16.15
C LEU A 45 3.32 2.00 -16.05
N ALA A 46 3.18 0.69 -16.23
CA ALA A 46 1.91 0.00 -16.04
C ALA A 46 1.41 0.09 -14.58
N GLY A 47 2.32 -0.05 -13.60
CA GLY A 47 1.99 0.16 -12.18
C GLY A 47 1.56 1.59 -11.86
N ALA A 48 2.24 2.59 -12.42
CA ALA A 48 1.85 4.00 -12.30
C ALA A 48 0.47 4.25 -12.90
N LEU A 49 0.21 3.76 -14.12
CA LEU A 49 -1.07 3.92 -14.82
C LEU A 49 -2.22 3.33 -13.98
N LEU A 50 -2.06 2.08 -13.50
CA LEU A 50 -3.07 1.45 -12.65
C LEU A 50 -3.33 2.29 -11.41
N SER A 51 -2.27 2.77 -10.73
CA SER A 51 -2.39 3.58 -9.51
C SER A 51 -3.11 4.90 -9.76
N PHE A 52 -2.83 5.59 -10.88
CA PHE A 52 -3.55 6.80 -11.27
C PHE A 52 -5.03 6.56 -11.54
N VAL A 53 -5.34 5.52 -12.28
CA VAL A 53 -6.72 5.18 -12.65
C VAL A 53 -7.52 4.77 -11.41
N ASP A 54 -6.94 3.95 -10.54
CA ASP A 54 -7.57 3.53 -9.29
C ASP A 54 -7.70 4.70 -8.31
N ALA A 55 -6.74 5.61 -8.25
CA ALA A 55 -6.81 6.81 -7.43
C ALA A 55 -7.98 7.74 -7.82
N MET A 56 -8.44 7.72 -9.06
CA MET A 56 -9.65 8.45 -9.45
C MET A 56 -10.87 7.90 -8.71
N VAL A 57 -10.99 6.56 -8.60
CA VAL A 57 -12.06 5.88 -7.85
C VAL A 57 -11.98 6.22 -6.37
N TRP A 58 -10.79 6.10 -5.78
CA TRP A 58 -10.57 6.41 -4.37
C TRP A 58 -10.81 7.89 -4.05
N SER A 59 -10.42 8.79 -4.93
CA SER A 59 -10.57 10.24 -4.75
C SER A 59 -12.04 10.64 -4.68
N GLU A 60 -12.89 10.06 -5.53
CA GLU A 60 -14.31 10.35 -5.53
C GLU A 60 -15.00 9.81 -4.29
N LEU A 61 -14.71 8.56 -3.91
CA LEU A 61 -15.25 7.95 -2.70
C LEU A 61 -14.71 8.60 -1.43
N GLY A 62 -13.41 8.90 -1.37
CA GLY A 62 -12.78 9.54 -0.22
C GLY A 62 -13.27 10.96 0.03
N ALA A 63 -13.52 11.73 -1.03
CA ALA A 63 -14.11 13.05 -0.92
C ALA A 63 -15.59 13.01 -0.50
N ALA A 64 -16.34 11.99 -0.97
CA ALA A 64 -17.77 11.82 -0.65
C ALA A 64 -17.98 11.30 0.78
N PHE A 65 -17.10 10.43 1.26
CA PHE A 65 -17.23 9.77 2.57
C PHE A 65 -15.95 9.91 3.41
N PRO A 66 -15.57 11.14 3.82
CA PRO A 66 -14.32 11.42 4.51
C PRO A 66 -14.37 11.04 6.01
N LYS A 67 -14.58 9.75 6.27
CA LYS A 67 -14.59 9.16 7.61
C LYS A 67 -13.36 8.27 7.79
N ALA A 68 -12.97 8.01 9.03
CA ALA A 68 -11.92 7.04 9.32
C ALA A 68 -12.32 5.63 8.83
N GLY A 69 -11.34 4.86 8.33
CA GLY A 69 -11.56 3.50 7.87
C GLY A 69 -11.67 3.32 6.35
N GLY A 70 -11.71 4.40 5.56
CA GLY A 70 -11.63 4.35 4.09
C GLY A 70 -12.62 3.38 3.45
N SER A 71 -12.12 2.31 2.81
CA SER A 71 -12.92 1.30 2.10
C SER A 71 -14.04 0.67 2.94
N TYR A 72 -13.89 0.62 4.27
CA TYR A 72 -14.98 0.17 5.14
C TYR A 72 -16.25 1.00 4.90
N ASN A 73 -16.10 2.33 4.95
CA ASN A 73 -17.23 3.24 4.72
C ASN A 73 -17.71 3.20 3.27
N PHE A 74 -16.77 3.14 2.31
CA PHE A 74 -17.10 3.15 0.90
C PHE A 74 -17.94 1.95 0.49
N LEU A 75 -17.57 0.75 0.94
CA LEU A 75 -18.31 -0.48 0.67
C LEU A 75 -19.66 -0.51 1.39
N LYS A 76 -19.72 -0.02 2.63
CA LYS A 76 -20.97 0.10 3.38
C LYS A 76 -21.98 0.97 2.66
N GLU A 77 -21.57 2.16 2.24
CA GLU A 77 -22.42 3.13 1.53
C GLU A 77 -22.79 2.66 0.12
N ALA A 78 -21.84 2.03 -0.61
CA ALA A 78 -22.02 1.61 -1.98
C ALA A 78 -23.04 0.49 -2.15
N TYR A 79 -23.00 -0.50 -1.26
CA TYR A 79 -23.88 -1.67 -1.33
C TYR A 79 -25.11 -1.56 -0.41
N GLY A 80 -25.27 -0.41 0.25
CA GLY A 80 -26.43 -0.08 1.08
C GLY A 80 -26.37 -0.66 2.50
N ASP A 81 -26.59 0.19 3.49
CA ASP A 81 -26.46 -0.17 4.92
C ASP A 81 -27.47 -1.23 5.38
N LYS A 82 -28.64 -1.28 4.75
CA LYS A 82 -29.71 -2.29 4.98
C LYS A 82 -29.58 -3.55 4.11
N GLY A 83 -28.58 -3.60 3.22
CA GLY A 83 -28.35 -4.68 2.26
C GLY A 83 -26.97 -5.30 2.38
N ALA A 84 -26.39 -5.63 1.23
CA ALA A 84 -25.06 -6.25 1.13
C ALA A 84 -23.90 -5.36 1.65
N GLY A 85 -24.14 -4.07 1.92
CA GLY A 85 -23.10 -3.14 2.39
C GLY A 85 -22.51 -3.55 3.74
N LYS A 86 -23.31 -4.08 4.67
CA LYS A 86 -22.80 -4.64 5.94
C LYS A 86 -21.89 -5.85 5.69
N MET A 87 -22.26 -6.71 4.74
CA MET A 87 -21.45 -7.87 4.37
C MET A 87 -20.13 -7.45 3.72
N MET A 88 -20.18 -6.57 2.72
CA MET A 88 -18.99 -6.12 1.99
C MET A 88 -18.00 -5.37 2.90
N SER A 89 -18.50 -4.49 3.77
CA SER A 89 -17.68 -3.79 4.75
C SER A 89 -17.10 -4.75 5.81
N PHE A 90 -17.87 -5.75 6.26
CA PHE A 90 -17.37 -6.79 7.15
C PHE A 90 -16.25 -7.61 6.51
N LEU A 91 -16.43 -8.05 5.25
CA LEU A 91 -15.42 -8.79 4.51
C LEU A 91 -14.12 -7.99 4.34
N PHE A 92 -14.24 -6.68 4.11
CA PHE A 92 -13.08 -5.81 4.06
C PHE A 92 -12.35 -5.75 5.40
N VAL A 93 -13.05 -5.61 6.52
CA VAL A 93 -12.40 -5.63 7.86
C VAL A 93 -11.80 -6.99 8.15
N TRP A 94 -12.53 -8.08 7.85
CA TRP A 94 -12.08 -9.45 8.03
C TRP A 94 -10.74 -9.71 7.34
N GLN A 95 -10.64 -9.43 6.04
CA GLN A 95 -9.40 -9.59 5.30
C GLN A 95 -8.29 -8.66 5.81
N THR A 96 -8.63 -7.43 6.22
CA THR A 96 -7.67 -6.43 6.72
C THR A 96 -7.02 -6.90 8.02
N MET A 97 -7.73 -7.61 8.90
CA MET A 97 -7.17 -8.15 10.15
C MET A 97 -6.02 -9.15 9.91
N ILE A 98 -5.94 -9.73 8.72
CA ILE A 98 -4.85 -10.64 8.31
C ILE A 98 -3.84 -9.89 7.44
N GLN A 99 -4.33 -9.16 6.44
CA GLN A 99 -3.52 -8.53 5.42
C GLN A 99 -2.69 -7.35 5.95
N ALA A 100 -3.27 -6.51 6.82
CA ALA A 100 -2.55 -5.36 7.36
C ALA A 100 -1.33 -5.75 8.21
N PRO A 101 -1.44 -6.72 9.16
CA PRO A 101 -0.26 -7.25 9.83
C PRO A 101 0.79 -7.85 8.89
N LEU A 102 0.39 -8.50 7.78
CA LEU A 102 1.33 -9.00 6.78
C LEU A 102 2.10 -7.87 6.10
N VAL A 103 1.43 -6.75 5.76
CA VAL A 103 2.11 -5.57 5.20
C VAL A 103 3.13 -5.01 6.17
N ILE A 104 2.74 -4.82 7.43
CA ILE A 104 3.63 -4.32 8.48
C ILE A 104 4.83 -5.27 8.66
N ALA A 105 4.57 -6.58 8.75
CA ALA A 105 5.60 -7.59 8.91
C ALA A 105 6.54 -7.65 7.71
N SER A 106 6.03 -7.56 6.46
CA SER A 106 6.85 -7.61 5.25
C SER A 106 7.89 -6.50 5.22
N ALA A 107 7.48 -5.28 5.57
CA ALA A 107 8.39 -4.15 5.60
C ALA A 107 9.42 -4.25 6.76
N ALA A 108 9.02 -4.80 7.92
CA ALA A 108 9.94 -5.06 9.03
C ALA A 108 10.95 -6.18 8.71
N ILE A 109 10.52 -7.23 8.00
CA ILE A 109 11.43 -8.30 7.51
C ILE A 109 12.40 -7.71 6.47
N GLY A 110 11.93 -6.89 5.55
CA GLY A 110 12.77 -6.20 4.58
C GLY A 110 13.78 -5.27 5.25
N PHE A 111 13.40 -4.58 6.32
CA PHE A 111 14.33 -3.81 7.15
C PHE A 111 15.47 -4.68 7.67
N ALA A 112 15.18 -5.83 8.29
CA ALA A 112 16.19 -6.74 8.79
C ALA A 112 17.06 -7.32 7.66
N GLN A 113 16.49 -7.60 6.49
CA GLN A 113 17.22 -8.05 5.31
C GLN A 113 18.26 -7.00 4.87
N TYR A 114 17.88 -5.72 4.72
CA TYR A 114 18.83 -4.67 4.35
C TYR A 114 19.85 -4.39 5.45
N LEU A 115 19.47 -4.51 6.72
CA LEU A 115 20.44 -4.38 7.83
C LEU A 115 21.53 -5.46 7.76
N SER A 116 21.24 -6.64 7.21
CA SER A 116 22.23 -7.71 7.06
C SER A 116 23.37 -7.37 6.10
N TYR A 117 23.25 -6.33 5.27
CA TYR A 117 24.35 -5.78 4.48
C TYR A 117 25.41 -5.11 5.36
N LEU A 118 25.01 -4.45 6.44
CA LEU A 118 25.91 -3.74 7.36
C LEU A 118 26.44 -4.65 8.48
N LEU A 119 25.57 -5.52 8.96
CA LEU A 119 25.85 -6.38 10.11
C LEU A 119 25.43 -7.82 9.76
N PRO A 120 26.35 -8.79 9.76
CA PRO A 120 25.97 -10.17 9.47
C PRO A 120 24.99 -10.68 10.52
N LEU A 121 23.72 -10.85 10.11
CA LEU A 121 22.64 -11.29 10.99
C LEU A 121 22.42 -12.80 10.85
N THR A 122 22.34 -13.50 11.99
CA THR A 122 21.84 -14.87 12.03
C THR A 122 20.32 -14.86 11.80
N THR A 123 19.74 -16.03 11.53
CA THR A 123 18.27 -16.16 11.42
C THR A 123 17.53 -15.65 12.67
N PHE A 124 18.10 -15.92 13.86
CA PHE A 124 17.51 -15.47 15.12
C PHE A 124 17.59 -13.93 15.27
N THR A 125 18.78 -13.33 15.06
CA THR A 125 18.96 -11.88 15.18
C THR A 125 18.18 -11.12 14.14
N SER A 126 18.03 -11.62 12.90
CA SER A 126 17.17 -11.04 11.86
C SER A 126 15.71 -10.98 12.29
N LYS A 127 15.19 -12.06 12.87
CA LYS A 127 13.82 -12.10 13.43
C LYS A 127 13.67 -11.13 14.61
N ALA A 128 14.66 -11.10 15.52
CA ALA A 128 14.64 -10.16 16.66
C ALA A 128 14.63 -8.69 16.18
N VAL A 129 15.39 -8.34 15.16
CA VAL A 129 15.40 -7.00 14.54
C VAL A 129 14.03 -6.70 13.93
N SER A 130 13.45 -7.61 13.13
CA SER A 130 12.12 -7.42 12.52
C SER A 130 11.05 -7.17 13.57
N GLY A 131 11.00 -8.00 14.62
CA GLY A 131 10.08 -7.82 15.74
C GLY A 131 10.32 -6.52 16.50
N GLY A 132 11.59 -6.17 16.77
CA GLY A 132 12.00 -4.93 17.42
C GLY A 132 11.53 -3.67 16.67
N VAL A 133 11.63 -3.67 15.34
CA VAL A 133 11.11 -2.57 14.50
C VAL A 133 9.61 -2.41 14.68
N VAL A 134 8.83 -3.49 14.66
CA VAL A 134 7.38 -3.43 14.87
C VAL A 134 7.05 -2.84 16.25
N VAL A 135 7.73 -3.30 17.31
CA VAL A 135 7.52 -2.77 18.67
C VAL A 135 7.85 -1.28 18.75
N LEU A 136 8.98 -0.86 18.18
CA LEU A 136 9.39 0.55 18.16
C LEU A 136 8.36 1.43 17.44
N ILE A 137 7.82 0.97 16.32
CA ILE A 137 6.77 1.68 15.56
C ILE A 137 5.50 1.83 16.40
N VAL A 138 5.06 0.78 17.08
CA VAL A 138 3.89 0.84 17.96
C VAL A 138 4.09 1.87 19.07
N ILE A 139 5.26 1.90 19.71
CA ILE A 139 5.62 2.89 20.73
C ILE A 139 5.58 4.33 20.18
N LEU A 140 6.14 4.54 18.97
CA LEU A 140 6.14 5.85 18.32
C LEU A 140 4.75 6.32 17.92
N LEU A 141 3.87 5.41 17.49
CA LEU A 141 2.49 5.71 17.14
C LEU A 141 1.58 5.89 18.35
N TYR A 142 2.04 5.54 19.55
CA TYR A 142 1.27 5.71 20.80
C TYR A 142 1.26 7.17 21.26
N ARG A 143 0.87 8.09 20.34
CA ARG A 143 0.90 9.55 20.50
C ARG A 143 -0.37 10.20 19.94
N ARG A 144 -0.51 11.53 20.17
CA ARG A 144 -1.56 12.35 19.52
C ARG A 144 -1.28 12.48 18.03
N ILE A 145 -2.34 12.59 17.22
CA ILE A 145 -2.24 12.65 15.75
C ILE A 145 -1.42 13.86 15.25
N GLU A 146 -1.42 14.97 15.96
CA GLU A 146 -0.61 16.15 15.63
C GLU A 146 0.90 15.86 15.67
N ALA A 147 1.35 15.16 16.71
CA ALA A 147 2.74 14.74 16.84
C ALA A 147 3.10 13.71 15.74
N ILE A 148 2.18 12.80 15.45
CA ILE A 148 2.33 11.81 14.36
C ILE A 148 2.47 12.51 13.00
N GLY A 149 1.66 13.55 12.71
CA GLY A 149 1.77 14.33 11.48
C GLY A 149 3.12 15.03 11.32
N LYS A 150 3.72 15.56 12.41
CA LYS A 150 5.07 16.14 12.40
C LYS A 150 6.14 15.08 12.13
N ILE A 151 6.04 13.94 12.81
CA ILE A 151 6.94 12.79 12.59
C ILE A 151 6.85 12.32 11.14
N SER A 152 5.64 12.22 10.57
CA SER A 152 5.46 11.82 9.16
C SER A 152 6.16 12.76 8.19
N VAL A 153 6.07 14.08 8.39
CA VAL A 153 6.77 15.06 7.52
C VAL A 153 8.30 14.92 7.65
N PHE A 154 8.81 14.70 8.86
CA PHE A 154 10.24 14.46 9.09
C PHE A 154 10.72 13.18 8.41
N LEU A 155 9.96 12.07 8.57
CA LEU A 155 10.27 10.80 7.91
C LEU A 155 10.22 10.94 6.39
N TRP A 156 9.23 11.68 5.87
CA TRP A 156 9.10 11.98 4.44
C TRP A 156 10.32 12.74 3.88
N GLY A 157 10.83 13.72 4.62
CA GLY A 157 12.04 14.44 4.24
C GLY A 157 13.23 13.49 4.01
N GLY A 158 13.44 12.52 4.91
CA GLY A 158 14.47 11.50 4.75
C GLY A 158 14.22 10.55 3.57
N VAL A 159 12.97 10.19 3.30
CA VAL A 159 12.60 9.38 2.13
C VAL A 159 12.94 10.13 0.83
N ILE A 160 12.51 11.38 0.70
CA ILE A 160 12.78 12.20 -0.48
C ILE A 160 14.30 12.43 -0.65
N PHE A 161 15.01 12.73 0.43
CA PHE A 161 16.47 12.87 0.40
C PHE A 161 17.13 11.60 -0.13
N THR A 162 16.75 10.42 0.37
CA THR A 162 17.27 9.12 -0.09
C THR A 162 17.06 8.93 -1.59
N MET A 163 15.84 9.16 -2.06
CA MET A 163 15.51 9.01 -3.48
C MET A 163 16.31 9.98 -4.36
N LEU A 164 16.38 11.26 -3.96
CA LEU A 164 17.11 12.28 -4.71
C LEU A 164 18.63 12.01 -4.71
N TRP A 165 19.18 11.47 -3.62
CA TRP A 165 20.61 11.12 -3.57
C TRP A 165 20.96 9.98 -4.50
N ILE A 166 20.11 8.92 -4.57
CA ILE A 166 20.28 7.82 -5.52
C ILE A 166 20.17 8.34 -6.96
N ILE A 167 19.16 9.15 -7.25
CA ILE A 167 18.93 9.73 -8.59
C ILE A 167 20.09 10.65 -8.97
N GLY A 168 20.51 11.54 -8.08
CA GLY A 168 21.64 12.45 -8.28
C GLY A 168 22.96 11.71 -8.54
N GLY A 169 23.20 10.60 -7.83
CA GLY A 169 24.34 9.73 -8.06
C GLY A 169 24.38 9.18 -9.49
N GLY A 170 23.24 8.66 -9.99
CA GLY A 170 23.16 8.17 -11.37
C GLY A 170 23.31 9.27 -12.43
N ILE A 171 22.79 10.46 -12.18
CA ILE A 171 22.94 11.59 -13.10
C ILE A 171 24.41 12.08 -13.13
N ALA A 172 25.08 12.16 -11.98
CA ALA A 172 26.42 12.73 -11.87
C ALA A 172 27.51 11.79 -12.38
N HIS A 173 27.36 10.48 -12.23
CA HIS A 173 28.42 9.50 -12.47
C HIS A 173 28.03 8.40 -13.47
N GLY A 174 26.74 8.27 -13.80
CA GLY A 174 26.24 7.29 -14.75
C GLY A 174 25.93 7.91 -16.12
N ASN A 175 25.78 7.06 -17.12
CA ASN A 175 25.18 7.48 -18.39
C ASN A 175 23.67 7.41 -18.26
N PHE A 176 23.08 8.39 -17.56
CA PHE A 176 21.68 8.40 -17.11
C PHE A 176 20.65 8.09 -18.23
N LEU A 177 20.90 8.52 -19.45
CA LEU A 177 19.98 8.28 -20.58
C LEU A 177 20.21 6.96 -21.28
N GLU A 178 21.30 6.24 -21.03
CA GLU A 178 21.62 4.99 -21.73
C GLU A 178 20.55 3.91 -21.59
N PRO A 179 20.03 3.62 -20.37
CA PRO A 179 18.96 2.64 -20.24
C PRO A 179 17.68 3.00 -21.01
N VAL A 180 17.44 4.30 -21.21
CA VAL A 180 16.25 4.78 -21.94
C VAL A 180 16.45 4.66 -23.46
N LYS A 181 17.66 4.92 -23.96
CA LYS A 181 17.96 4.76 -25.39
C LYS A 181 17.77 3.32 -25.88
N HIS A 182 18.13 2.37 -25.04
CA HIS A 182 18.09 0.93 -25.34
C HIS A 182 16.81 0.24 -24.84
N ILE A 183 15.79 1.00 -24.38
CA ILE A 183 14.58 0.44 -23.77
C ILE A 183 13.79 -0.47 -24.71
N ASN A 184 13.89 -0.27 -26.02
CA ASN A 184 13.19 -1.03 -27.04
C ASN A 184 14.09 -2.08 -27.75
N ASP A 185 15.34 -2.21 -27.32
CA ASP A 185 16.23 -3.20 -27.92
C ASP A 185 15.68 -4.60 -27.66
N ASP A 186 15.57 -5.40 -28.74
CA ASP A 186 14.99 -6.75 -28.74
C ASP A 186 13.51 -6.83 -28.28
N LEU A 187 12.81 -5.68 -28.20
CA LEU A 187 11.41 -5.66 -27.81
C LEU A 187 10.52 -6.26 -28.89
N THR A 188 9.91 -7.39 -28.59
CA THR A 188 8.85 -7.99 -29.40
C THR A 188 7.54 -7.96 -28.61
N VAL A 189 6.56 -7.19 -29.12
CA VAL A 189 5.22 -7.11 -28.49
C VAL A 189 4.42 -8.36 -28.89
N ASN A 190 4.52 -9.38 -28.05
CA ASN A 190 3.83 -10.66 -28.20
C ASN A 190 3.13 -11.06 -26.90
N TYR A 191 2.48 -12.23 -26.88
CA TYR A 191 1.82 -12.75 -25.67
C TYR A 191 2.78 -12.89 -24.48
N ALA A 192 4.02 -13.32 -24.72
CA ALA A 192 5.01 -13.48 -23.66
C ALA A 192 5.38 -12.13 -23.00
N PHE A 193 5.52 -11.06 -23.81
CA PHE A 193 5.74 -9.72 -23.29
C PHE A 193 4.57 -9.21 -22.44
N VAL A 194 3.33 -9.41 -22.92
CA VAL A 194 2.12 -9.01 -22.15
C VAL A 194 2.03 -9.78 -20.83
N ALA A 195 2.31 -11.09 -20.88
CA ALA A 195 2.35 -11.92 -19.67
C ALA A 195 3.46 -11.47 -18.71
N ALA A 196 4.66 -11.14 -19.22
CA ALA A 196 5.77 -10.63 -18.43
C ALA A 196 5.41 -9.29 -17.73
N ILE A 197 4.74 -8.36 -18.46
CA ILE A 197 4.20 -7.12 -17.84
C ILE A 197 3.22 -7.46 -16.70
N GLY A 198 2.35 -8.46 -16.87
CA GLY A 198 1.43 -8.89 -15.82
C GLY A 198 2.16 -9.38 -14.57
N PHE A 199 3.10 -10.32 -14.72
CA PHE A 199 3.87 -10.87 -13.58
C PHE A 199 4.77 -9.82 -12.92
N ALA A 200 5.50 -9.03 -13.71
CA ALA A 200 6.30 -7.91 -13.22
C ALA A 200 5.43 -6.81 -12.60
N GLY A 201 4.23 -6.59 -13.20
CA GLY A 201 3.21 -5.67 -12.72
C GLY A 201 2.75 -5.97 -11.29
N VAL A 202 2.66 -7.25 -10.90
CA VAL A 202 2.38 -7.63 -9.49
C VAL A 202 3.40 -6.99 -8.54
N LYS A 203 4.68 -6.96 -8.91
CA LYS A 203 5.75 -6.40 -8.08
C LYS A 203 5.81 -4.88 -8.14
N SER A 204 5.66 -4.28 -9.32
CA SER A 204 5.64 -2.83 -9.47
C SER A 204 4.41 -2.22 -8.79
N VAL A 205 3.21 -2.80 -8.99
CA VAL A 205 1.98 -2.35 -8.34
C VAL A 205 2.09 -2.44 -6.82
N TYR A 206 2.66 -3.52 -6.27
CA TYR A 206 2.93 -3.61 -4.83
C TYR A 206 3.73 -2.40 -4.32
N SER A 207 4.73 -1.95 -5.08
CA SER A 207 5.55 -0.79 -4.73
C SER A 207 4.80 0.55 -4.82
N TYR A 208 3.76 0.63 -5.63
CA TYR A 208 2.88 1.82 -5.72
C TYR A 208 1.78 1.85 -4.66
N LEU A 209 1.47 0.74 -3.95
CA LEU A 209 0.43 0.74 -2.93
C LEU A 209 0.75 1.72 -1.80
N GLY A 210 -0.30 2.34 -1.24
CA GLY A 210 -0.14 3.32 -0.16
C GLY A 210 -0.77 4.68 -0.44
N TYR A 211 -0.98 5.05 -1.72
CA TYR A 211 -1.59 6.32 -2.12
C TYR A 211 -2.97 6.59 -1.51
N TYR A 212 -3.67 5.55 -1.11
CA TYR A 212 -5.00 5.62 -0.48
C TYR A 212 -4.96 5.68 1.06
N ASN A 213 -3.78 5.71 1.69
CA ASN A 213 -3.66 5.70 3.15
C ASN A 213 -4.38 6.91 3.78
N VAL A 214 -4.35 8.06 3.11
CA VAL A 214 -5.12 9.24 3.49
C VAL A 214 -6.62 8.98 3.65
N CYS A 215 -7.20 8.06 2.88
CA CYS A 215 -8.62 7.70 3.00
C CYS A 215 -8.92 6.94 4.30
N HIS A 216 -7.98 6.14 4.80
CA HIS A 216 -8.11 5.47 6.09
C HIS A 216 -8.10 6.47 7.25
N LEU A 217 -7.43 7.61 7.06
CA LEU A 217 -7.33 8.73 7.98
C LEU A 217 -8.38 9.84 7.71
N GLY A 218 -9.38 9.61 6.86
CA GLY A 218 -10.32 10.62 6.38
C GLY A 218 -10.97 11.46 7.48
N GLY A 219 -11.19 10.89 8.67
CA GLY A 219 -11.71 11.60 9.84
C GLY A 219 -10.71 12.55 10.51
N GLU A 220 -9.41 12.48 10.16
CA GLU A 220 -8.32 13.29 10.73
C GLU A 220 -7.79 14.33 9.71
N ILE A 221 -8.30 14.35 8.46
CA ILE A 221 -7.87 15.25 7.39
C ILE A 221 -8.65 16.56 7.43
N LYS A 222 -7.94 17.69 7.37
CA LYS A 222 -8.53 19.03 7.15
C LYS A 222 -9.01 19.16 5.72
N ASP A 223 -10.14 19.83 5.51
CA ASP A 223 -10.74 20.05 4.18
C ASP A 223 -10.69 18.79 3.28
N PRO A 224 -11.26 17.65 3.73
CA PRO A 224 -11.03 16.35 3.11
C PRO A 224 -11.50 16.28 1.66
N VAL A 225 -12.54 17.01 1.30
CA VAL A 225 -13.06 17.08 -0.07
C VAL A 225 -12.00 17.53 -1.08
N LYS A 226 -11.11 18.44 -0.66
CA LYS A 226 -10.01 18.96 -1.48
C LYS A 226 -8.71 18.20 -1.24
N ASN A 227 -8.37 17.94 0.02
CA ASN A 227 -7.05 17.45 0.40
C ASN A 227 -6.88 15.95 0.14
N ILE A 228 -7.94 15.12 0.24
CA ILE A 228 -7.85 13.71 -0.09
C ILE A 228 -7.49 13.50 -1.56
N PRO A 229 -8.25 14.01 -2.56
CA PRO A 229 -7.88 13.85 -3.97
C PRO A 229 -6.51 14.44 -4.29
N ARG A 230 -6.22 15.67 -3.83
CA ARG A 230 -4.95 16.34 -4.13
C ARG A 230 -3.75 15.59 -3.59
N SER A 231 -3.81 15.12 -2.34
CA SER A 231 -2.69 14.36 -1.74
C SER A 231 -2.43 13.05 -2.47
N MET A 232 -3.48 12.37 -2.94
CA MET A 232 -3.35 11.11 -3.69
C MET A 232 -2.67 11.34 -5.03
N PHE A 233 -3.15 12.28 -5.85
CA PHE A 233 -2.55 12.56 -7.15
C PHE A 233 -1.13 13.12 -7.04
N LEU A 234 -0.86 14.01 -6.08
CA LEU A 234 0.48 14.51 -5.82
C LEU A 234 1.44 13.39 -5.41
N SER A 235 0.96 12.47 -4.56
CA SER A 235 1.78 11.34 -4.13
C SER A 235 2.11 10.41 -5.29
N ILE A 236 1.11 10.00 -6.08
CA ILE A 236 1.33 9.08 -7.20
C ILE A 236 2.22 9.71 -8.26
N ALA A 237 1.95 10.98 -8.66
CA ALA A 237 2.76 11.69 -9.65
C ALA A 237 4.22 11.81 -9.18
N GLY A 238 4.43 12.29 -7.96
CA GLY A 238 5.76 12.44 -7.39
C GLY A 238 6.51 11.12 -7.29
N ILE A 239 5.86 10.07 -6.79
CA ILE A 239 6.47 8.76 -6.64
C ILE A 239 6.73 8.09 -7.99
N SER A 240 5.83 8.24 -8.98
CA SER A 240 6.07 7.71 -10.33
C SER A 240 7.32 8.29 -10.96
N VAL A 241 7.50 9.61 -10.87
CA VAL A 241 8.71 10.28 -11.36
C VAL A 241 9.95 9.79 -10.60
N LEU A 242 9.88 9.71 -9.27
CA LEU A 242 11.01 9.25 -8.45
C LEU A 242 11.37 7.80 -8.75
N TYR A 243 10.39 6.90 -8.91
CA TYR A 243 10.67 5.49 -9.23
C TYR A 243 11.29 5.32 -10.60
N LEU A 244 10.74 5.97 -11.63
CA LEU A 244 11.30 5.89 -12.97
C LEU A 244 12.73 6.46 -13.01
N ALA A 245 12.94 7.64 -12.41
CA ALA A 245 14.26 8.25 -12.33
C ALA A 245 15.26 7.39 -11.54
N MET A 246 14.85 6.80 -10.40
CA MET A 246 15.68 5.90 -9.60
C MET A 246 16.05 4.64 -10.41
N ASN A 247 15.09 4.02 -11.09
CA ASN A 247 15.33 2.82 -11.89
C ASN A 247 16.31 3.09 -13.03
N VAL A 248 16.15 4.22 -13.73
CA VAL A 248 17.08 4.67 -14.77
C VAL A 248 18.46 4.95 -14.17
N SER A 249 18.54 5.63 -13.03
CA SER A 249 19.81 5.92 -12.35
C SER A 249 20.57 4.64 -11.99
N ILE A 250 19.90 3.68 -11.39
CA ILE A 250 20.52 2.41 -10.98
C ILE A 250 21.03 1.66 -12.20
N THR A 251 20.21 1.52 -13.25
CA THR A 251 20.57 0.76 -14.44
C THR A 251 21.52 1.49 -15.38
N SER A 252 21.77 2.79 -15.18
CA SER A 252 22.84 3.54 -15.85
C SER A 252 24.24 3.18 -15.34
N VAL A 253 24.34 2.57 -14.16
CA VAL A 253 25.62 2.17 -13.52
C VAL A 253 25.75 0.65 -13.39
N ILE A 254 24.63 -0.02 -13.07
CA ILE A 254 24.55 -1.48 -12.98
C ILE A 254 23.70 -1.96 -14.16
N PRO A 255 24.28 -2.59 -15.18
CA PRO A 255 23.49 -3.10 -16.31
C PRO A 255 22.35 -4.02 -15.87
N TRP A 256 21.24 -4.00 -16.58
CA TRP A 256 20.02 -4.72 -16.18
C TRP A 256 20.25 -6.23 -15.96
N HIS A 257 21.12 -6.86 -16.76
CA HIS A 257 21.45 -8.28 -16.66
C HIS A 257 22.21 -8.64 -15.38
N GLU A 258 22.85 -7.68 -14.73
CA GLU A 258 23.48 -7.84 -13.42
C GLU A 258 22.53 -7.41 -12.30
N ALA A 259 21.80 -6.31 -12.51
CA ALA A 259 20.88 -5.77 -11.51
C ALA A 259 19.77 -6.78 -11.11
N LYS A 260 19.33 -7.66 -12.05
CA LYS A 260 18.29 -8.69 -11.80
C LYS A 260 18.66 -9.69 -10.70
N ASP A 261 19.95 -9.95 -10.50
CA ASP A 261 20.45 -10.94 -9.53
C ASP A 261 20.92 -10.32 -8.21
N SER A 262 20.84 -8.98 -8.09
CA SER A 262 21.31 -8.26 -6.93
C SER A 262 20.30 -8.30 -5.77
N GLN A 263 20.73 -8.74 -4.58
CA GLN A 263 19.92 -8.70 -3.35
C GLN A 263 19.90 -7.31 -2.68
N PHE A 264 20.93 -6.50 -2.92
CA PHE A 264 21.14 -5.18 -2.31
C PHE A 264 21.48 -4.14 -3.38
N VAL A 265 20.64 -4.06 -4.41
CA VAL A 265 20.93 -3.29 -5.62
C VAL A 265 21.34 -1.84 -5.36
N ILE A 266 20.75 -1.17 -4.35
CA ILE A 266 21.10 0.21 -4.01
C ILE A 266 22.47 0.30 -3.34
N SER A 267 22.77 -0.61 -2.42
CA SER A 267 24.06 -0.61 -1.73
C SER A 267 25.19 -0.89 -2.72
N VAL A 268 24.98 -1.85 -3.64
CA VAL A 268 25.94 -2.15 -4.74
C VAL A 268 26.09 -0.96 -5.69
N PHE A 269 24.98 -0.30 -6.04
CA PHE A 269 25.00 0.90 -6.86
C PHE A 269 25.85 2.00 -6.23
N MET A 270 25.61 2.32 -4.97
CA MET A 270 26.36 3.36 -4.27
C MET A 270 27.81 2.97 -4.01
N GLN A 271 28.09 1.68 -3.81
CA GLN A 271 29.46 1.16 -3.70
C GLN A 271 30.28 1.43 -4.97
N ARG A 272 29.68 1.19 -6.15
CA ARG A 272 30.31 1.48 -7.44
C ARG A 272 30.56 2.96 -7.69
N LEU A 273 29.65 3.81 -7.22
CA LEU A 273 29.75 5.25 -7.43
C LEU A 273 30.77 5.92 -6.50
N ALA A 274 30.76 5.57 -5.22
CA ALA A 274 31.47 6.33 -4.20
C ALA A 274 32.07 5.45 -3.07
N GLY A 275 32.21 4.13 -3.31
CA GLY A 275 32.87 3.20 -2.42
C GLY A 275 32.03 2.73 -1.23
N ASP A 276 32.65 1.96 -0.33
CA ASP A 276 31.98 1.24 0.76
C ASP A 276 31.29 2.16 1.77
N THR A 277 31.87 3.33 2.05
CA THR A 277 31.24 4.31 2.95
C THR A 277 29.91 4.81 2.40
N ALA A 278 29.84 5.10 1.10
CA ALA A 278 28.59 5.53 0.45
C ALA A 278 27.56 4.40 0.45
N ALA A 279 27.98 3.16 0.23
CA ALA A 279 27.10 1.99 0.32
C ALA A 279 26.50 1.82 1.72
N ALA A 280 27.31 2.00 2.77
CA ALA A 280 26.86 1.92 4.16
C ALA A 280 25.85 3.03 4.49
N ILE A 281 26.12 4.28 4.09
CA ILE A 281 25.20 5.40 4.28
C ILE A 281 23.90 5.16 3.51
N ALA A 282 23.98 4.71 2.26
CA ALA A 282 22.79 4.38 1.46
C ALA A 282 21.95 3.29 2.13
N THR A 283 22.57 2.26 2.66
CA THR A 283 21.88 1.21 3.40
C THR A 283 21.16 1.77 4.63
N CYS A 284 21.82 2.65 5.42
CA CYS A 284 21.16 3.34 6.54
C CYS A 284 19.95 4.16 6.10
N LEU A 285 20.05 4.84 4.95
CA LEU A 285 18.93 5.60 4.39
C LEU A 285 17.79 4.69 3.91
N ILE A 286 18.09 3.52 3.35
CA ILE A 286 17.07 2.52 3.01
C ILE A 286 16.37 1.97 4.25
N LEU A 287 17.13 1.74 5.34
CA LEU A 287 16.54 1.36 6.63
C LEU A 287 15.60 2.46 7.15
N TRP A 288 15.95 3.73 6.97
CA TRP A 288 15.07 4.87 7.26
C TRP A 288 13.77 4.81 6.45
N VAL A 289 13.88 4.56 5.14
CA VAL A 289 12.71 4.44 4.24
C VAL A 289 11.82 3.26 4.65
N ALA A 290 12.39 2.10 4.93
CA ALA A 290 11.64 0.94 5.40
C ALA A 290 10.91 1.24 6.72
N PHE A 291 11.57 1.90 7.67
CA PHE A 291 11.00 2.31 8.94
C PHE A 291 9.83 3.29 8.75
N ALA A 292 9.99 4.29 7.88
CA ALA A 292 8.95 5.25 7.56
C ALA A 292 7.69 4.57 6.97
N SER A 293 7.88 3.59 6.10
CA SER A 293 6.78 2.82 5.51
C SER A 293 6.02 2.00 6.56
N VAL A 294 6.71 1.26 7.43
CA VAL A 294 6.06 0.52 8.54
C VAL A 294 5.25 1.47 9.41
N PHE A 295 5.80 2.65 9.72
CA PHE A 295 5.13 3.68 10.51
C PHE A 295 3.83 4.13 9.86
N SER A 296 3.86 4.48 8.57
CA SER A 296 2.70 4.98 7.84
C SER A 296 1.62 3.91 7.65
N ALA A 297 2.01 2.70 7.24
CA ALA A 297 1.09 1.57 7.08
C ALA A 297 0.37 1.25 8.40
N THR A 298 1.11 1.14 9.50
CA THR A 298 0.55 0.84 10.82
C THR A 298 -0.42 1.93 11.27
N LEU A 299 -0.08 3.20 11.01
CA LEU A 299 -0.94 4.35 11.30
C LEU A 299 -2.29 4.20 10.59
N GLY A 300 -2.27 4.04 9.27
CA GLY A 300 -3.49 3.97 8.45
C GLY A 300 -4.38 2.77 8.81
N TYR A 301 -3.80 1.58 8.83
CA TYR A 301 -4.55 0.36 9.11
C TYR A 301 -5.16 0.31 10.50
N SER A 302 -4.55 0.95 11.50
CA SER A 302 -5.11 0.98 12.86
C SER A 302 -6.48 1.67 12.96
N ARG A 303 -6.87 2.49 11.98
CA ARG A 303 -8.18 3.15 11.92
C ARG A 303 -9.31 2.24 11.43
N ILE A 304 -9.00 1.16 10.71
CA ILE A 304 -10.01 0.29 10.08
C ILE A 304 -10.83 -0.50 11.12
N PRO A 305 -10.22 -1.26 12.06
CA PRO A 305 -10.99 -1.95 13.10
C PRO A 305 -11.76 -1.00 14.00
N TYR A 306 -11.20 0.20 14.27
CA TYR A 306 -11.86 1.25 15.04
C TYR A 306 -13.15 1.71 14.35
N ALA A 307 -13.08 2.04 13.07
CA ALA A 307 -14.25 2.50 12.31
C ALA A 307 -15.36 1.46 12.30
N ALA A 308 -15.04 0.19 12.04
CA ALA A 308 -16.00 -0.91 12.06
C ALA A 308 -16.60 -1.15 13.44
N ALA A 309 -15.83 -0.98 14.51
CA ALA A 309 -16.30 -1.18 15.87
C ALA A 309 -17.21 -0.02 16.35
N THR A 310 -16.93 1.22 15.94
CA THR A 310 -17.81 2.37 16.25
C THR A 310 -19.18 2.26 15.62
N ASP A 311 -19.27 1.62 14.46
CA ASP A 311 -20.52 1.34 13.76
C ASP A 311 -21.23 0.04 14.24
N GLY A 312 -20.68 -0.64 15.25
CA GLY A 312 -21.22 -1.92 15.76
C GLY A 312 -20.97 -3.13 14.85
N ALA A 313 -20.25 -2.95 13.72
CA ALA A 313 -19.97 -4.00 12.77
C ALA A 313 -18.85 -4.96 13.23
N PHE A 314 -18.03 -4.51 14.20
CA PHE A 314 -16.91 -5.27 14.75
C PHE A 314 -16.92 -5.30 16.29
N PHE A 315 -15.93 -5.93 16.92
CA PHE A 315 -15.87 -6.05 18.37
C PHE A 315 -15.76 -4.68 19.05
N LYS A 316 -16.66 -4.39 19.99
CA LYS A 316 -16.78 -3.09 20.70
C LYS A 316 -15.48 -2.62 21.36
N VAL A 317 -14.57 -3.53 21.72
CA VAL A 317 -13.28 -3.19 22.33
C VAL A 317 -12.44 -2.28 21.42
N PHE A 318 -12.52 -2.45 20.09
CA PHE A 318 -11.77 -1.64 19.13
C PHE A 318 -12.33 -0.22 18.94
N ALA A 319 -13.57 0.06 19.41
CA ALA A 319 -14.15 1.39 19.39
C ALA A 319 -13.54 2.34 20.43
N LYS A 320 -12.69 1.84 21.33
CA LYS A 320 -12.10 2.64 22.40
C LYS A 320 -10.97 3.52 21.88
N LEU A 321 -11.09 4.83 22.10
CA LEU A 321 -10.00 5.79 21.97
C LEU A 321 -9.18 5.87 23.25
N HIS A 322 -7.91 6.23 23.11
CA HIS A 322 -7.07 6.53 24.28
C HIS A 322 -7.63 7.76 25.02
N PRO A 323 -7.83 7.72 26.36
CA PRO A 323 -8.53 8.78 27.07
C PRO A 323 -7.98 10.19 26.85
N THR A 324 -6.66 10.35 26.88
CA THR A 324 -5.98 11.66 26.79
C THR A 324 -5.43 11.99 25.42
N ARG A 325 -5.12 10.97 24.58
CA ARG A 325 -4.43 11.12 23.29
C ARG A 325 -5.35 11.00 22.08
N GLN A 326 -6.60 10.55 22.29
CA GLN A 326 -7.67 10.49 21.30
C GLN A 326 -7.32 9.73 19.99
N PHE A 327 -6.67 8.56 20.11
CA PHE A 327 -6.39 7.66 19.00
C PHE A 327 -6.82 6.20 19.31
N PRO A 328 -7.04 5.33 18.31
CA PRO A 328 -7.54 3.97 18.50
C PRO A 328 -6.42 3.02 18.98
N HIS A 329 -6.08 3.10 20.27
CA HIS A 329 -4.94 2.38 20.86
C HIS A 329 -5.11 0.85 20.85
N ILE A 330 -6.33 0.32 21.02
CA ILE A 330 -6.59 -1.12 21.00
C ILE A 330 -6.33 -1.69 19.59
N SER A 331 -6.81 -1.00 18.54
CA SER A 331 -6.55 -1.39 17.15
C SER A 331 -5.06 -1.38 16.83
N LEU A 332 -4.35 -0.32 17.26
CA LEU A 332 -2.91 -0.20 17.09
C LEU A 332 -2.14 -1.36 17.75
N LEU A 333 -2.44 -1.64 19.02
CA LEU A 333 -1.77 -2.70 19.77
C LEU A 333 -2.07 -4.09 19.20
N PHE A 334 -3.31 -4.33 18.78
CA PHE A 334 -3.69 -5.61 18.17
C PHE A 334 -2.96 -5.85 16.85
N LEU A 335 -3.03 -4.89 15.91
CA LEU A 335 -2.36 -5.04 14.62
C LEU A 335 -0.84 -5.13 14.76
N GLY A 336 -0.26 -4.34 15.65
CA GLY A 336 1.16 -4.41 15.99
C GLY A 336 1.56 -5.75 16.58
N GLY A 337 0.77 -6.29 17.51
CA GLY A 337 1.00 -7.60 18.13
C GLY A 337 0.95 -8.75 17.10
N VAL A 338 -0.06 -8.76 16.23
CA VAL A 338 -0.15 -9.76 15.16
C VAL A 338 0.99 -9.60 14.15
N ALA A 339 1.35 -8.36 13.78
CA ALA A 339 2.46 -8.09 12.88
C ALA A 339 3.81 -8.52 13.48
N PHE A 340 4.00 -8.33 14.79
CA PHE A 340 5.16 -8.84 15.51
C PHE A 340 5.28 -10.36 15.33
N VAL A 341 4.19 -11.12 15.61
CA VAL A 341 4.18 -12.57 15.43
C VAL A 341 4.48 -12.96 13.98
N PHE A 342 3.86 -12.29 13.01
CA PHE A 342 4.06 -12.56 11.58
C PHE A 342 5.49 -12.24 11.12
N SER A 343 6.13 -11.21 11.67
CA SER A 343 7.53 -10.88 11.37
C SER A 343 8.51 -11.97 11.81
N LEU A 344 8.12 -12.79 12.79
CA LEU A 344 8.90 -13.94 13.26
C LEU A 344 8.65 -15.23 12.45
N LEU A 345 7.48 -15.38 11.83
CA LEU A 345 7.03 -16.63 11.21
C LEU A 345 7.22 -16.67 9.70
N PHE A 346 6.97 -15.57 8.98
CA PHE A 346 6.89 -15.55 7.51
C PHE A 346 8.19 -15.12 6.83
N ARG A 347 8.28 -15.43 5.51
CA ARG A 347 9.33 -14.96 4.60
C ARG A 347 8.76 -13.88 3.67
N LEU A 348 9.60 -12.92 3.29
CA LEU A 348 9.18 -11.75 2.50
C LEU A 348 8.59 -12.13 1.13
N SER A 349 9.21 -13.10 0.44
CA SER A 349 8.77 -13.56 -0.90
C SER A 349 7.32 -14.04 -0.94
N ASP A 350 6.88 -14.72 0.13
CA ASP A 350 5.56 -15.35 0.20
C ASP A 350 4.45 -14.32 0.52
N VAL A 351 4.83 -13.27 1.22
CA VAL A 351 3.90 -12.26 1.74
C VAL A 351 3.41 -11.31 0.64
N ILE A 352 4.27 -10.88 -0.28
CA ILE A 352 3.94 -9.84 -1.28
C ILE A 352 2.76 -10.24 -2.17
N SER A 353 2.79 -11.45 -2.74
CA SER A 353 1.71 -11.91 -3.63
C SER A 353 0.41 -12.22 -2.87
N ALA A 354 0.53 -12.74 -1.63
CA ALA A 354 -0.62 -12.98 -0.76
C ALA A 354 -1.35 -11.68 -0.38
N ILE A 355 -0.62 -10.61 -0.06
CA ILE A 355 -1.18 -9.30 0.24
C ILE A 355 -2.08 -8.80 -0.90
N LEU A 356 -1.57 -8.85 -2.15
CA LEU A 356 -2.32 -8.38 -3.31
C LEU A 356 -3.57 -9.23 -3.56
N ALA A 357 -3.42 -10.55 -3.64
CA ALA A 357 -4.53 -11.45 -3.93
C ALA A 357 -5.70 -11.30 -2.93
N MET A 358 -5.40 -11.08 -1.64
CA MET A 358 -6.44 -10.87 -0.63
C MET A 358 -7.21 -9.56 -0.82
N ARG A 359 -6.56 -8.51 -1.34
CA ARG A 359 -7.16 -7.15 -1.40
C ARG A 359 -7.98 -6.90 -2.66
N ILE A 360 -7.54 -7.47 -3.80
CA ILE A 360 -8.03 -7.06 -5.11
C ILE A 360 -9.53 -7.22 -5.23
N LEU A 361 -10.10 -8.35 -4.83
CA LEU A 361 -11.52 -8.64 -5.06
C LEU A 361 -12.45 -7.72 -4.28
N ILE A 362 -12.20 -7.53 -2.98
CA ILE A 362 -13.10 -6.75 -2.12
C ILE A 362 -12.75 -5.27 -2.13
N GLN A 363 -11.48 -4.95 -1.92
CA GLN A 363 -11.07 -3.56 -1.72
C GLN A 363 -11.00 -2.78 -3.03
N PHE A 364 -10.41 -3.34 -4.09
CA PHE A 364 -10.23 -2.59 -5.33
C PHE A 364 -11.41 -2.81 -6.28
N ILE A 365 -11.68 -4.04 -6.69
CA ILE A 365 -12.77 -4.34 -7.64
C ILE A 365 -14.13 -4.07 -7.00
N GLY A 366 -14.38 -4.59 -5.79
CA GLY A 366 -15.64 -4.37 -5.08
C GLY A 366 -15.94 -2.88 -4.87
N GLN A 367 -14.93 -2.08 -4.54
CA GLN A 367 -15.07 -0.63 -4.37
C GLN A 367 -15.32 0.09 -5.70
N ALA A 368 -14.65 -0.30 -6.77
CA ALA A 368 -14.85 0.27 -8.11
C ALA A 368 -16.29 0.00 -8.61
N ILE A 369 -16.77 -1.25 -8.48
CA ILE A 369 -18.18 -1.60 -8.76
C ILE A 369 -19.12 -0.79 -7.86
N GLY A 370 -18.76 -0.65 -6.58
CA GLY A 370 -19.51 0.15 -5.62
C GLY A 370 -19.71 1.60 -6.05
N LEU A 371 -18.70 2.22 -6.65
CA LEU A 371 -18.81 3.59 -7.18
C LEU A 371 -19.80 3.66 -8.35
N LEU A 372 -19.82 2.67 -9.25
CA LEU A 372 -20.83 2.59 -10.32
C LEU A 372 -22.25 2.53 -9.74
N LEU A 373 -22.47 1.68 -8.72
CA LEU A 373 -23.76 1.55 -8.05
C LEU A 373 -24.19 2.86 -7.37
N LEU A 374 -23.28 3.52 -6.65
CA LEU A 374 -23.53 4.81 -6.00
C LEU A 374 -23.90 5.90 -7.00
N ARG A 375 -23.15 5.99 -8.09
CA ARG A 375 -23.42 6.97 -9.16
C ARG A 375 -24.79 6.73 -9.82
N LYS A 376 -25.15 5.46 -10.03
CA LYS A 376 -26.47 5.09 -10.55
C LYS A 376 -27.58 5.46 -9.56
N ALA A 377 -27.38 5.22 -8.26
CA ALA A 377 -28.40 5.44 -7.24
C ALA A 377 -28.57 6.92 -6.84
N ARG A 378 -27.48 7.68 -6.70
CA ARG A 378 -27.50 9.05 -6.13
C ARG A 378 -27.31 10.14 -7.18
N GLY A 379 -26.91 9.79 -8.41
CA GLY A 379 -26.61 10.72 -9.49
C GLY A 379 -25.26 11.45 -9.32
N LYS A 380 -24.81 12.10 -10.40
CA LYS A 380 -23.51 12.80 -10.46
C LYS A 380 -23.37 13.94 -9.44
N ASN A 381 -24.48 14.63 -9.15
CA ASN A 381 -24.44 15.85 -8.32
C ASN A 381 -24.31 15.58 -6.81
N ALA A 382 -24.47 14.33 -6.37
CA ALA A 382 -24.29 13.93 -4.99
C ALA A 382 -22.80 13.85 -4.56
N PHE A 383 -21.86 13.95 -5.52
CA PHE A 383 -20.43 13.80 -5.26
C PHE A 383 -19.73 15.16 -5.28
N PRO A 384 -19.03 15.54 -4.19
CA PRO A 384 -18.35 16.83 -4.10
C PRO A 384 -17.09 16.91 -4.99
N TYR A 385 -16.43 15.78 -5.22
CA TYR A 385 -15.37 15.59 -6.22
C TYR A 385 -15.93 14.71 -7.34
N LYS A 386 -15.74 15.10 -8.58
CA LYS A 386 -16.27 14.41 -9.77
C LYS A 386 -15.10 13.89 -10.60
N MET A 387 -14.96 12.57 -10.67
CA MET A 387 -13.98 11.91 -11.53
C MET A 387 -14.16 12.35 -13.00
N PRO A 388 -13.08 12.79 -13.67
CA PRO A 388 -13.13 13.05 -15.11
C PRO A 388 -13.35 11.74 -15.89
N LEU A 389 -13.95 11.86 -17.08
CA LEU A 389 -14.17 10.75 -18.01
C LEU A 389 -14.99 9.55 -17.45
N PHE A 390 -15.74 9.75 -16.34
CA PHE A 390 -16.61 8.69 -15.80
C PHE A 390 -17.57 8.15 -16.88
N PRO A 391 -17.77 6.82 -17.05
CA PRO A 391 -17.29 5.72 -16.20
C PRO A 391 -15.99 5.04 -16.66
N LEU A 392 -15.33 5.53 -17.72
CA LEU A 392 -14.17 4.89 -18.34
C LEU A 392 -13.05 4.52 -17.34
N PRO A 393 -12.59 5.42 -16.43
CA PRO A 393 -11.54 5.05 -15.47
C PRO A 393 -11.95 3.92 -14.54
N VAL A 394 -13.25 3.81 -14.20
CA VAL A 394 -13.73 2.73 -13.32
C VAL A 394 -13.61 1.36 -14.01
N TYR A 395 -14.05 1.27 -15.28
CA TYR A 395 -13.90 0.02 -16.05
C TYR A 395 -12.43 -0.33 -16.28
N LEU A 396 -11.61 0.66 -16.59
CA LEU A 396 -10.17 0.45 -16.76
C LEU A 396 -9.51 -0.03 -15.47
N ALA A 397 -9.87 0.55 -14.31
CA ALA A 397 -9.40 0.07 -13.01
C ALA A 397 -9.76 -1.40 -12.78
N ILE A 398 -11.02 -1.79 -13.04
CA ILE A 398 -11.48 -3.17 -12.88
C ILE A 398 -10.68 -4.11 -13.78
N ILE A 399 -10.52 -3.78 -15.07
CA ILE A 399 -9.78 -4.61 -16.03
C ILE A 399 -8.33 -4.79 -15.60
N LEU A 400 -7.66 -3.71 -15.22
CA LEU A 400 -6.27 -3.76 -14.77
C LEU A 400 -6.13 -4.56 -13.48
N TRP A 401 -7.02 -4.38 -12.49
CA TRP A 401 -7.00 -5.17 -11.26
C TRP A 401 -7.28 -6.66 -11.48
N VAL A 402 -8.18 -7.02 -12.42
CA VAL A 402 -8.39 -8.41 -12.83
C VAL A 402 -7.12 -8.98 -13.46
N GLY A 403 -6.46 -8.22 -14.34
CA GLY A 403 -5.18 -8.62 -14.93
C GLY A 403 -4.11 -8.90 -13.88
N ILE A 404 -3.95 -8.00 -12.90
CA ILE A 404 -3.02 -8.20 -11.78
C ILE A 404 -3.41 -9.43 -10.94
N LEU A 405 -4.70 -9.63 -10.64
CA LEU A 405 -5.18 -10.79 -9.88
C LEU A 405 -4.79 -12.10 -10.57
N ILE A 406 -5.05 -12.22 -11.87
CA ILE A 406 -4.67 -13.40 -12.65
C ILE A 406 -3.15 -13.61 -12.60
N SER A 407 -2.37 -12.54 -12.70
CA SER A 407 -0.91 -12.55 -12.66
C SER A 407 -0.31 -12.89 -11.28
N THR A 408 -1.10 -12.86 -10.17
CA THR A 408 -0.62 -13.36 -8.87
C THR A 408 -0.47 -14.87 -8.82
N GLY A 409 -1.06 -15.59 -9.77
CA GLY A 409 -1.06 -17.05 -9.86
C GLY A 409 -2.19 -17.73 -9.11
N LEU A 410 -2.60 -18.89 -9.59
CA LEU A 410 -3.78 -19.63 -9.10
C LEU A 410 -3.74 -19.90 -7.58
N LYS A 411 -2.57 -20.28 -7.05
CA LYS A 411 -2.41 -20.55 -5.61
C LYS A 411 -2.81 -19.35 -4.75
N MET A 412 -2.39 -18.15 -5.14
CA MET A 412 -2.67 -16.92 -4.37
C MET A 412 -4.12 -16.49 -4.54
N VAL A 413 -4.69 -16.64 -5.74
CA VAL A 413 -6.12 -16.40 -6.00
C VAL A 413 -6.97 -17.31 -5.10
N LEU A 414 -6.68 -18.61 -5.08
CA LEU A 414 -7.39 -19.57 -4.22
C LEU A 414 -7.25 -19.24 -2.74
N THR A 415 -6.06 -18.85 -2.29
CA THR A 415 -5.86 -18.40 -0.91
C THR A 415 -6.74 -17.20 -0.56
N GLY A 416 -6.79 -16.21 -1.44
CA GLY A 416 -7.68 -15.04 -1.28
C GLY A 416 -9.15 -15.44 -1.22
N LEU A 417 -9.60 -16.33 -2.10
CA LEU A 417 -10.98 -16.84 -2.10
C LEU A 417 -11.32 -17.61 -0.83
N VAL A 418 -10.41 -18.43 -0.31
CA VAL A 418 -10.60 -19.15 0.98
C VAL A 418 -10.78 -18.16 2.13
N VAL A 419 -9.96 -17.09 2.19
CA VAL A 419 -10.11 -16.04 3.22
C VAL A 419 -11.46 -15.35 3.12
N ILE A 420 -11.93 -15.05 1.89
CA ILE A 420 -13.25 -14.44 1.65
C ILE A 420 -14.36 -15.41 2.05
N ALA A 421 -14.27 -16.68 1.66
CA ALA A 421 -15.25 -17.71 2.00
C ALA A 421 -15.38 -17.91 3.52
N ALA A 422 -14.24 -17.97 4.24
CA ALA A 422 -14.23 -18.02 5.70
C ALA A 422 -14.91 -16.76 6.31
N GLY A 423 -14.63 -15.59 5.77
CA GLY A 423 -15.28 -14.33 6.18
C GLY A 423 -16.78 -14.34 5.95
N LEU A 424 -17.25 -14.88 4.81
CA LEU A 424 -18.69 -15.04 4.51
C LEU A 424 -19.37 -15.97 5.53
N ILE A 425 -18.76 -17.10 5.86
CA ILE A 425 -19.28 -18.02 6.87
C ILE A 425 -19.46 -17.31 8.22
N VAL A 426 -18.41 -16.63 8.67
CA VAL A 426 -18.44 -15.88 9.95
C VAL A 426 -19.49 -14.76 9.89
N TYR A 427 -19.59 -14.04 8.77
CA TYR A 427 -20.59 -13.01 8.59
C TYR A 427 -22.01 -13.57 8.69
N PHE A 428 -22.33 -14.65 7.98
CA PHE A 428 -23.68 -15.22 7.98
C PHE A 428 -24.06 -15.78 9.36
N ILE A 429 -23.13 -16.38 10.10
CA ILE A 429 -23.38 -16.79 11.49
C ILE A 429 -23.73 -15.58 12.36
N LYS A 430 -22.95 -14.47 12.26
CA LYS A 430 -23.21 -13.24 12.97
C LYS A 430 -24.55 -12.60 12.54
N ALA A 431 -24.79 -12.49 11.25
CA ALA A 431 -26.00 -11.88 10.68
C ALA A 431 -27.28 -12.63 11.09
N LYS A 432 -27.24 -13.98 11.13
CA LYS A 432 -28.35 -14.79 11.64
C LYS A 432 -28.65 -14.53 13.11
N ARG A 433 -27.61 -14.39 13.95
CA ARG A 433 -27.78 -14.09 15.39
C ARG A 433 -28.35 -12.69 15.64
N ASN A 434 -27.99 -11.73 14.79
CA ASN A 434 -28.35 -10.33 14.98
C ASN A 434 -29.57 -9.89 14.14
N ASN A 435 -30.23 -10.80 13.41
CA ASN A 435 -31.27 -10.51 12.45
C ASN A 435 -30.86 -9.42 11.43
N GLU A 436 -29.60 -9.48 10.96
CA GLU A 436 -29.08 -8.61 9.91
C GLU A 436 -29.29 -9.25 8.52
N TRP A 437 -29.14 -8.44 7.47
CA TRP A 437 -29.21 -8.94 6.09
C TRP A 437 -28.26 -10.13 5.87
N PRO A 438 -28.69 -11.24 5.21
CA PRO A 438 -29.98 -11.48 4.53
C PRO A 438 -31.07 -12.05 5.45
N PHE A 439 -30.87 -12.20 6.74
CA PHE A 439 -31.78 -12.86 7.70
C PHE A 439 -32.70 -11.87 8.45
N ILE A 440 -33.02 -10.74 7.83
CA ILE A 440 -33.98 -9.76 8.40
C ILE A 440 -35.35 -10.42 8.50
N LYS A 441 -35.93 -10.50 9.70
CA LYS A 441 -37.29 -10.99 9.89
C LYS A 441 -38.26 -9.96 9.31
N ALA A 442 -39.21 -10.42 8.48
CA ALA A 442 -40.31 -9.59 8.01
C ALA A 442 -41.12 -9.12 9.22
N GLY A 443 -41.09 -7.81 9.51
CA GLY A 443 -41.87 -7.22 10.62
C GLY A 443 -41.07 -6.59 11.77
N SER A 444 -39.71 -6.45 11.67
CA SER A 444 -38.92 -5.68 12.62
C SER A 444 -38.49 -4.31 12.09
#